data_70c059d14af8cc36c019294722519ea4
#
_entry.id   70c059d14af8cc36c019294722519ea4
#
_cell.length_a   1.000
_cell.length_b   1.000
_cell.length_c   1.000
_cell.angle_alpha   90.00
_cell.angle_beta   90.00
_cell.angle_gamma   90.00
#
_symmetry.space_group_name_H-M   'P 1'
#
loop_
_entity.id
_entity.type
_entity.pdbx_description
1 polymer ?
#
loop_
_entity_poly.entity_id
_entity_poly.type
_entity_poly.pdbx_seq_one_letter_code
_entity_poly.pdbx_strand_id
1 'polypeptide(L)'
;MYFILMVRFLLGGIIIAVCFPKRWKKFTPDIIWRGGLTGIIVAGAHVTQTIGLKHTTPGINAFLTATYAVMVPFMMWAVTKKAPSIFNVIAGVLGVVGIGLVSFDGGSGGFSFMGEGMTLICGVFFALQIVFIAVFGKEKDSVLFTVFELIACGITMGILYLAFEVDQEIVFTVASTTRLLYLTIMGTSFALLAMTWGMEHTSTSSAALIMSLEAVFGVLFSIIIYKEKLTVQIGAGFGVIFIALIVSEYVNAKYLDWKSRREVDKQKSKLS
;
A
#
# COMPACT_ATOMS: atom_id res chain seq x y z
N MET A 1 14.59 -14.75 -1.31
CA MET A 1 13.51 -13.74 -1.13
C MET A 1 14.03 -12.33 -1.43
N TYR A 2 15.00 -11.86 -0.66
CA TYR A 2 15.57 -10.50 -0.77
C TYR A 2 16.22 -10.22 -2.11
N PHE A 3 16.89 -11.21 -2.72
CA PHE A 3 17.45 -11.09 -4.04
C PHE A 3 16.42 -10.69 -5.12
N ILE A 4 15.27 -11.37 -5.14
CA ILE A 4 14.20 -11.07 -6.11
C ILE A 4 13.68 -9.65 -5.92
N LEU A 5 13.47 -9.23 -4.66
CA LEU A 5 13.01 -7.88 -4.34
C LEU A 5 14.08 -6.83 -4.70
N MET A 6 15.36 -7.09 -4.40
CA MET A 6 16.47 -6.22 -4.80
C MET A 6 16.47 -5.97 -6.30
N VAL A 7 16.51 -7.04 -7.11
CA VAL A 7 16.53 -6.94 -8.57
C VAL A 7 15.28 -6.21 -9.08
N ARG A 8 14.12 -6.58 -8.58
CA ARG A 8 12.82 -6.00 -8.96
C ARG A 8 12.78 -4.48 -8.73
N PHE A 9 13.23 -4.01 -7.58
CA PHE A 9 13.18 -2.59 -7.23
C PHE A 9 14.31 -1.78 -7.88
N LEU A 10 15.54 -2.29 -7.92
CA LEU A 10 16.64 -1.60 -8.61
C LEU A 10 16.39 -1.47 -10.11
N LEU A 11 16.05 -2.57 -10.78
CA LEU A 11 15.73 -2.53 -12.22
C LEU A 11 14.50 -1.65 -12.47
N GLY A 12 13.48 -1.72 -11.61
CA GLY A 12 12.30 -0.88 -11.72
C GLY A 12 12.62 0.62 -11.66
N GLY A 13 13.44 1.03 -10.71
CA GLY A 13 13.92 2.40 -10.60
C GLY A 13 14.76 2.85 -11.80
N ILE A 14 15.68 2.00 -12.28
CA ILE A 14 16.51 2.27 -13.45
C ILE A 14 15.63 2.42 -14.71
N ILE A 15 14.66 1.52 -14.92
CA ILE A 15 13.75 1.59 -16.07
C ILE A 15 13.02 2.94 -16.10
N ILE A 16 12.44 3.38 -14.98
CA ILE A 16 11.75 4.67 -14.92
C ILE A 16 12.73 5.81 -15.16
N ALA A 17 13.92 5.78 -14.56
CA ALA A 17 14.94 6.81 -14.73
C ALA A 17 15.35 7.01 -16.20
N VAL A 18 15.50 5.89 -16.94
CA VAL A 18 15.88 5.87 -18.36
C VAL A 18 14.70 6.26 -19.26
N CYS A 19 13.49 5.81 -18.94
CA CYS A 19 12.30 6.12 -19.74
C CYS A 19 11.89 7.60 -19.69
N PHE A 20 12.23 8.31 -18.62
CA PHE A 20 11.83 9.70 -18.41
C PHE A 20 13.01 10.68 -18.28
N PRO A 21 13.95 10.75 -19.24
CA PRO A 21 15.18 11.56 -19.12
C PRO A 21 14.89 13.07 -18.99
N LYS A 22 13.78 13.55 -19.55
CA LYS A 22 13.40 14.97 -19.47
C LYS A 22 13.01 15.39 -18.05
N ARG A 23 12.60 14.47 -17.20
CA ARG A 23 12.19 14.76 -15.80
C ARG A 23 13.39 15.12 -14.92
N TRP A 24 14.60 14.68 -15.25
CA TRP A 24 15.82 15.02 -14.51
C TRP A 24 16.10 16.53 -14.43
N LYS A 25 15.52 17.32 -15.34
CA LYS A 25 15.58 18.81 -15.27
C LYS A 25 14.86 19.36 -14.03
N LYS A 26 13.94 18.60 -13.42
CA LYS A 26 13.20 18.97 -12.21
C LYS A 26 13.84 18.39 -10.93
N PHE A 27 15.04 17.85 -11.05
CA PHE A 27 15.76 17.28 -9.92
C PHE A 27 16.05 18.33 -8.86
N THR A 28 15.78 17.99 -7.61
CA THR A 28 16.13 18.77 -6.42
C THR A 28 16.81 17.84 -5.43
N PRO A 29 17.93 18.24 -4.77
CA PRO A 29 18.66 17.33 -3.89
C PRO A 29 17.83 16.75 -2.73
N ASP A 30 16.83 17.47 -2.28
CA ASP A 30 15.94 17.03 -1.20
C ASP A 30 15.03 15.86 -1.59
N ILE A 31 14.83 15.61 -2.88
CA ILE A 31 14.04 14.45 -3.36
C ILE A 31 14.74 13.12 -3.06
N ILE A 32 16.08 13.14 -2.93
CA ILE A 32 16.87 11.94 -2.62
C ILE A 32 16.49 11.41 -1.23
N TRP A 33 16.51 12.28 -0.22
CA TRP A 33 16.21 11.82 1.14
C TRP A 33 14.72 11.54 1.33
N ARG A 34 13.83 12.31 0.67
CA ARG A 34 12.38 12.12 0.76
C ARG A 34 11.95 10.81 0.10
N GLY A 35 12.32 10.59 -1.15
CA GLY A 35 12.10 9.32 -1.85
C GLY A 35 12.88 8.18 -1.18
N GLY A 36 14.12 8.42 -0.76
CA GLY A 36 14.95 7.44 -0.07
C GLY A 36 14.32 6.92 1.22
N LEU A 37 13.83 7.81 2.08
CA LEU A 37 13.15 7.41 3.32
C LEU A 37 11.85 6.63 3.05
N THR A 38 11.07 7.09 2.05
CA THR A 38 9.88 6.36 1.62
C THR A 38 10.26 4.97 1.09
N GLY A 39 11.34 4.84 0.34
CA GLY A 39 11.84 3.55 -0.16
C GLY A 39 12.24 2.58 0.96
N ILE A 40 12.83 3.07 2.05
CA ILE A 40 13.12 2.23 3.24
C ILE A 40 11.82 1.74 3.89
N ILE A 41 10.80 2.58 3.97
CA ILE A 41 9.48 2.21 4.49
C ILE A 41 8.85 1.12 3.59
N VAL A 42 8.90 1.28 2.27
CA VAL A 42 8.42 0.31 1.29
C VAL A 42 9.17 -1.01 1.40
N ALA A 43 10.48 -0.96 1.65
CA ALA A 43 11.26 -2.17 1.92
C ALA A 43 10.71 -2.93 3.13
N GLY A 44 10.44 -2.25 4.24
CA GLY A 44 9.79 -2.85 5.41
C GLY A 44 8.43 -3.47 5.08
N ALA A 45 7.61 -2.79 4.28
CA ALA A 45 6.33 -3.30 3.82
C ALA A 45 6.48 -4.62 3.06
N HIS A 46 7.35 -4.66 2.05
CA HIS A 46 7.52 -5.85 1.22
C HIS A 46 8.18 -7.03 1.96
N VAL A 47 9.08 -6.76 2.90
CA VAL A 47 9.65 -7.81 3.76
C VAL A 47 8.55 -8.45 4.61
N THR A 48 7.79 -7.65 5.33
CA THR A 48 6.73 -8.13 6.22
C THR A 48 5.59 -8.78 5.43
N GLN A 49 5.22 -8.24 4.26
CA GLN A 49 4.24 -8.83 3.36
C GLN A 49 4.68 -10.22 2.88
N THR A 50 5.94 -10.35 2.47
CA THR A 50 6.43 -11.62 1.95
C THR A 50 6.56 -12.68 3.05
N ILE A 51 6.94 -12.27 4.27
CA ILE A 51 6.93 -13.16 5.43
C ILE A 51 5.49 -13.60 5.75
N GLY A 52 4.56 -12.66 5.81
CA GLY A 52 3.14 -12.94 6.01
C GLY A 52 2.60 -13.92 4.97
N LEU A 53 2.86 -13.67 3.68
CA LEU A 53 2.40 -14.51 2.58
C LEU A 53 2.92 -15.96 2.63
N LYS A 54 4.06 -16.22 3.27
CA LYS A 54 4.57 -17.58 3.47
C LYS A 54 3.78 -18.37 4.53
N HIS A 55 3.04 -17.69 5.40
CA HIS A 55 2.34 -18.27 6.54
C HIS A 55 0.83 -18.03 6.54
N THR A 56 0.29 -17.43 5.47
CA THR A 56 -1.15 -17.24 5.25
C THR A 56 -1.48 -17.40 3.77
N THR A 57 -2.77 -17.31 3.41
CA THR A 57 -3.18 -17.42 2.02
C THR A 57 -3.05 -16.08 1.26
N PRO A 58 -2.90 -16.11 -0.08
CA PRO A 58 -2.81 -14.87 -0.86
C PRO A 58 -4.03 -13.96 -0.69
N GLY A 59 -5.24 -14.53 -0.55
CA GLY A 59 -6.47 -13.78 -0.35
C GLY A 59 -6.48 -13.06 1.00
N ILE A 60 -6.15 -13.76 2.09
CA ILE A 60 -6.05 -13.18 3.43
C ILE A 60 -4.94 -12.10 3.45
N ASN A 61 -3.77 -12.40 2.88
CA ASN A 61 -2.67 -11.45 2.81
C ASN A 61 -3.07 -10.16 2.08
N ALA A 62 -3.71 -10.26 0.90
CA ALA A 62 -4.15 -9.08 0.13
C ALA A 62 -5.18 -8.26 0.93
N PHE A 63 -6.15 -8.92 1.56
CA PHE A 63 -7.22 -8.24 2.30
C PHE A 63 -6.72 -7.57 3.57
N LEU A 64 -5.89 -8.25 4.37
CA LEU A 64 -5.30 -7.67 5.57
C LEU A 64 -4.33 -6.54 5.23
N THR A 65 -3.59 -6.64 4.14
CA THR A 65 -2.74 -5.54 3.66
C THR A 65 -3.58 -4.30 3.40
N ALA A 66 -4.73 -4.41 2.71
CA ALA A 66 -5.58 -3.27 2.36
C ALA A 66 -6.18 -2.52 3.56
N THR A 67 -6.06 -3.06 4.77
CA THR A 67 -6.43 -2.31 6.00
C THR A 67 -5.58 -1.06 6.20
N TYR A 68 -4.46 -0.91 5.45
CA TYR A 68 -3.70 0.34 5.42
C TYR A 68 -4.58 1.56 5.13
N ALA A 69 -5.58 1.43 4.26
CA ALA A 69 -6.47 2.55 3.92
C ALA A 69 -7.27 3.06 5.13
N VAL A 70 -7.68 2.16 6.02
CA VAL A 70 -8.33 2.54 7.29
C VAL A 70 -7.34 3.17 8.27
N MET A 71 -6.06 2.79 8.22
CA MET A 71 -5.02 3.32 9.12
C MET A 71 -4.53 4.73 8.70
N VAL A 72 -4.55 5.04 7.41
CA VAL A 72 -4.04 6.32 6.85
C VAL A 72 -4.62 7.55 7.54
N PRO A 73 -5.96 7.71 7.77
CA PRO A 73 -6.50 8.89 8.43
C PRO A 73 -5.96 9.11 9.85
N PHE A 74 -5.71 8.03 10.60
CA PHE A 74 -5.17 8.11 11.96
C PHE A 74 -3.69 8.51 11.95
N MET A 75 -2.91 7.99 11.00
CA MET A 75 -1.51 8.37 10.82
C MET A 75 -1.39 9.83 10.33
N MET A 76 -2.26 10.25 9.42
CA MET A 76 -2.34 11.66 9.00
C MET A 76 -2.68 12.57 10.17
N TRP A 77 -3.53 12.15 11.10
CA TRP A 77 -3.81 12.89 12.33
C TRP A 77 -2.57 13.11 13.18
N ALA A 78 -1.74 12.08 13.35
CA ALA A 78 -0.49 12.21 14.10
C ALA A 78 0.44 13.29 13.52
N VAL A 79 0.47 13.43 12.18
CA VAL A 79 1.31 14.40 11.46
C VAL A 79 0.66 15.78 11.37
N THR A 80 -0.60 15.84 10.94
CA THR A 80 -1.29 17.11 10.64
C THR A 80 -2.00 17.72 11.84
N LYS A 81 -2.12 16.97 12.94
CA LYS A 81 -2.90 17.31 14.16
C LYS A 81 -4.39 17.55 13.91
N LYS A 82 -4.90 17.22 12.72
CA LYS A 82 -6.33 17.29 12.40
C LYS A 82 -6.98 15.94 12.72
N ALA A 83 -7.92 15.94 13.67
CA ALA A 83 -8.59 14.73 14.09
C ALA A 83 -9.31 14.02 12.92
N PRO A 84 -9.30 12.68 12.88
CA PRO A 84 -10.06 11.91 11.89
C PRO A 84 -11.55 12.17 12.07
N SER A 85 -12.31 12.01 11.00
CA SER A 85 -13.77 12.14 11.06
C SER A 85 -14.39 10.98 11.83
N ILE A 86 -15.66 11.14 12.24
CA ILE A 86 -16.41 10.06 12.87
C ILE A 86 -16.52 8.83 11.96
N PHE A 87 -16.58 9.02 10.64
CA PHE A 87 -16.63 7.91 9.69
C PHE A 87 -15.34 7.11 9.67
N ASN A 88 -14.18 7.78 9.82
CA ASN A 88 -12.89 7.09 9.94
C ASN A 88 -12.81 6.28 11.25
N VAL A 89 -13.39 6.80 12.34
CA VAL A 89 -13.45 6.06 13.61
C VAL A 89 -14.35 4.83 13.49
N ILE A 90 -15.54 4.97 12.87
CA ILE A 90 -16.43 3.84 12.59
C ILE A 90 -15.73 2.80 11.71
N ALA A 91 -15.06 3.24 10.65
CA ALA A 91 -14.29 2.36 9.77
C ALA A 91 -13.15 1.63 10.52
N GLY A 92 -12.48 2.32 11.44
CA GLY A 92 -11.47 1.71 12.31
C GLY A 92 -12.03 0.56 13.14
N VAL A 93 -13.19 0.77 13.78
CA VAL A 93 -13.86 -0.28 14.56
C VAL A 93 -14.29 -1.45 13.68
N LEU A 94 -14.92 -1.17 12.52
CA LEU A 94 -15.29 -2.21 11.57
C LEU A 94 -14.07 -2.97 11.06
N GLY A 95 -12.96 -2.27 10.78
CA GLY A 95 -11.70 -2.90 10.36
C GLY A 95 -11.18 -3.89 11.39
N VAL A 96 -11.16 -3.51 12.68
CA VAL A 96 -10.74 -4.42 13.78
C VAL A 96 -11.66 -5.64 13.87
N VAL A 97 -12.98 -5.46 13.79
CA VAL A 97 -13.94 -6.58 13.79
C VAL A 97 -13.71 -7.50 12.59
N GLY A 98 -13.53 -6.95 11.40
CA GLY A 98 -13.28 -7.73 10.19
C GLY A 98 -11.96 -8.50 10.24
N ILE A 99 -10.88 -7.87 10.75
CA ILE A 99 -9.59 -8.53 11.00
C ILE A 99 -9.80 -9.71 11.96
N GLY A 100 -10.53 -9.52 13.06
CA GLY A 100 -10.83 -10.58 14.01
C GLY A 100 -11.57 -11.75 13.35
N LEU A 101 -12.57 -11.48 12.51
CA LEU A 101 -13.30 -12.54 11.80
C LEU A 101 -12.40 -13.32 10.84
N VAL A 102 -11.50 -12.67 10.13
CA VAL A 102 -10.57 -13.32 9.20
C VAL A 102 -9.51 -14.12 9.94
N SER A 103 -8.96 -13.57 11.03
CA SER A 103 -7.82 -14.15 11.72
C SER A 103 -8.18 -15.26 12.72
N PHE A 104 -9.41 -15.30 13.24
CA PHE A 104 -9.86 -16.29 14.21
C PHE A 104 -10.87 -17.29 13.60
N ASP A 105 -10.67 -17.69 12.35
CA ASP A 105 -11.47 -18.74 11.74
C ASP A 105 -11.24 -20.08 12.46
N GLY A 106 -12.31 -20.64 13.03
CA GLY A 106 -12.25 -21.80 13.91
C GLY A 106 -11.70 -23.10 13.31
N GLY A 107 -11.37 -23.09 12.02
CA GLY A 107 -10.75 -24.22 11.30
C GLY A 107 -9.23 -24.14 11.17
N SER A 108 -8.61 -23.00 11.39
CA SER A 108 -7.19 -22.74 11.05
C SER A 108 -6.23 -22.60 12.25
N GLY A 109 -6.68 -22.90 13.47
CA GLY A 109 -5.79 -22.89 14.64
C GLY A 109 -5.57 -21.54 15.32
N GLY A 110 -6.32 -20.49 14.94
CA GLY A 110 -6.23 -19.15 15.54
C GLY A 110 -5.30 -18.19 14.80
N PHE A 111 -5.13 -16.99 15.36
CA PHE A 111 -4.28 -15.93 14.81
C PHE A 111 -2.82 -16.36 14.72
N SER A 112 -2.24 -16.31 13.53
CA SER A 112 -0.82 -16.54 13.29
C SER A 112 -0.06 -15.23 13.27
N PHE A 113 0.85 -15.00 14.21
CA PHE A 113 1.70 -13.81 14.20
C PHE A 113 2.55 -13.72 12.92
N MET A 114 3.05 -14.86 12.42
CA MET A 114 3.87 -14.90 11.21
C MET A 114 3.03 -14.69 9.93
N GLY A 115 1.77 -15.12 9.91
CA GLY A 115 0.87 -14.91 8.79
C GLY A 115 0.17 -13.55 8.85
N GLU A 116 -0.90 -13.50 9.65
CA GLU A 116 -1.76 -12.31 9.75
C GLU A 116 -1.05 -11.15 10.44
N GLY A 117 -0.27 -11.39 11.49
CA GLY A 117 0.45 -10.35 12.23
C GLY A 117 1.48 -9.62 11.36
N MET A 118 2.31 -10.34 10.61
CA MET A 118 3.27 -9.74 9.68
C MET A 118 2.57 -9.01 8.52
N THR A 119 1.42 -9.52 8.07
CA THR A 119 0.60 -8.84 7.05
C THR A 119 -0.01 -7.53 7.58
N LEU A 120 -0.45 -7.49 8.83
CA LEU A 120 -0.93 -6.24 9.45
C LEU A 120 0.21 -5.22 9.64
N ILE A 121 1.42 -5.67 10.02
CA ILE A 121 2.60 -4.81 10.08
C ILE A 121 2.94 -4.25 8.69
N CYS A 122 2.80 -5.06 7.64
CA CYS A 122 2.90 -4.61 6.26
C CYS A 122 1.89 -3.47 5.97
N GLY A 123 0.64 -3.62 6.39
CA GLY A 123 -0.39 -2.59 6.28
C GLY A 123 0.03 -1.28 6.96
N VAL A 124 0.65 -1.34 8.14
CA VAL A 124 1.22 -0.15 8.81
C VAL A 124 2.29 0.53 7.96
N PHE A 125 3.21 -0.23 7.36
CA PHE A 125 4.25 0.33 6.50
C PHE A 125 3.67 0.95 5.22
N PHE A 126 2.68 0.33 4.58
CA PHE A 126 2.01 0.94 3.41
C PHE A 126 1.21 2.19 3.79
N ALA A 127 0.56 2.20 4.95
CA ALA A 127 -0.09 3.42 5.45
C ALA A 127 0.94 4.55 5.67
N LEU A 128 2.11 4.24 6.23
CA LEU A 128 3.22 5.19 6.38
C LEU A 128 3.71 5.68 5.01
N GLN A 129 3.88 4.80 4.01
CA GLN A 129 4.26 5.18 2.65
C GLN A 129 3.29 6.22 2.09
N ILE A 130 1.98 5.96 2.16
CA ILE A 130 0.94 6.87 1.66
C ILE A 130 1.03 8.23 2.35
N VAL A 131 1.18 8.23 3.68
CA VAL A 131 1.35 9.48 4.47
C VAL A 131 2.60 10.22 4.05
N PHE A 132 3.73 9.53 3.86
CA PHE A 132 5.00 10.14 3.44
C PHE A 132 4.90 10.71 2.03
N ILE A 133 4.28 10.03 1.08
CA ILE A 133 4.01 10.56 -0.27
C ILE A 133 3.13 11.82 -0.17
N ALA A 134 2.07 11.79 0.64
CA ALA A 134 1.15 12.91 0.80
C ALA A 134 1.82 14.16 1.44
N VAL A 135 2.79 13.96 2.33
CA VAL A 135 3.46 15.05 3.06
C VAL A 135 4.74 15.51 2.35
N PHE A 136 5.57 14.58 1.91
CA PHE A 136 6.90 14.86 1.36
C PHE A 136 6.98 14.77 -0.16
N GLY A 137 6.05 14.07 -0.81
CA GLY A 137 5.95 13.98 -2.27
C GLY A 137 5.23 15.17 -2.90
N LYS A 138 4.41 15.89 -2.11
CA LYS A 138 3.72 17.09 -2.58
C LYS A 138 4.73 18.13 -3.08
N GLU A 139 4.46 18.74 -4.22
CA GLU A 139 5.35 19.71 -4.89
C GLU A 139 6.64 19.10 -5.49
N LYS A 140 6.79 17.79 -5.48
CA LYS A 140 7.91 17.09 -6.12
C LYS A 140 7.44 16.42 -7.40
N ASP A 141 8.38 16.22 -8.33
CA ASP A 141 8.08 15.43 -9.53
C ASP A 141 7.87 13.97 -9.16
N SER A 142 6.67 13.45 -9.40
CA SER A 142 6.27 12.09 -9.04
C SER A 142 7.17 11.01 -9.65
N VAL A 143 7.67 11.26 -10.87
CA VAL A 143 8.59 10.33 -11.55
C VAL A 143 9.91 10.21 -10.80
N LEU A 144 10.53 11.33 -10.47
CA LEU A 144 11.80 11.33 -9.74
C LEU A 144 11.62 10.82 -8.31
N PHE A 145 10.51 11.16 -7.65
CA PHE A 145 10.20 10.64 -6.33
C PHE A 145 10.15 9.11 -6.34
N THR A 146 9.41 8.53 -7.30
CA THR A 146 9.30 7.07 -7.46
C THR A 146 10.66 6.43 -7.80
N VAL A 147 11.50 7.09 -8.61
CA VAL A 147 12.85 6.59 -8.91
C VAL A 147 13.68 6.44 -7.64
N PHE A 148 13.74 7.46 -6.80
CA PHE A 148 14.53 7.41 -5.56
C PHE A 148 13.91 6.47 -4.52
N GLU A 149 12.58 6.36 -4.47
CA GLU A 149 11.86 5.39 -3.65
C GLU A 149 12.24 3.95 -4.02
N LEU A 150 12.19 3.62 -5.32
CA LEU A 150 12.53 2.27 -5.82
C LEU A 150 14.01 1.94 -5.62
N ILE A 151 14.91 2.88 -5.92
CA ILE A 151 16.35 2.67 -5.75
C ILE A 151 16.68 2.44 -4.28
N ALA A 152 16.15 3.25 -3.37
CA ALA A 152 16.40 3.09 -1.93
C ALA A 152 15.81 1.77 -1.40
N CYS A 153 14.61 1.40 -1.83
CA CYS A 153 14.02 0.10 -1.52
C CYS A 153 14.93 -1.04 -2.01
N GLY A 154 15.37 -0.99 -3.25
CA GLY A 154 16.24 -2.00 -3.84
C GLY A 154 17.61 -2.10 -3.15
N ILE A 155 18.22 -0.97 -2.76
CA ILE A 155 19.47 -0.95 -1.96
C ILE A 155 19.22 -1.60 -0.60
N THR A 156 18.14 -1.25 0.08
CA THR A 156 17.78 -1.86 1.38
C THR A 156 17.61 -3.37 1.24
N MET A 157 16.94 -3.84 0.18
CA MET A 157 16.82 -5.27 -0.11
C MET A 157 18.16 -5.92 -0.44
N GLY A 158 19.05 -5.20 -1.11
CA GLY A 158 20.42 -5.66 -1.38
C GLY A 158 21.23 -5.86 -0.10
N ILE A 159 21.13 -4.95 0.85
CA ILE A 159 21.76 -5.08 2.16
C ILE A 159 21.22 -6.31 2.90
N LEU A 160 19.89 -6.51 2.90
CA LEU A 160 19.26 -7.68 3.51
C LEU A 160 19.64 -8.99 2.80
N TYR A 161 19.77 -8.97 1.48
CA TYR A 161 20.26 -10.12 0.71
C TYR A 161 21.68 -10.52 1.12
N LEU A 162 22.59 -9.55 1.20
CA LEU A 162 23.97 -9.79 1.63
C LEU A 162 24.06 -10.27 3.07
N ALA A 163 23.15 -9.81 3.93
CA ALA A 163 23.14 -10.19 5.35
C ALA A 163 22.54 -11.59 5.60
N PHE A 164 21.56 -12.03 4.80
CA PHE A 164 20.74 -13.21 5.15
C PHE A 164 20.61 -14.27 4.06
N GLU A 165 20.93 -13.97 2.79
CA GLU A 165 20.65 -14.88 1.67
C GLU A 165 21.86 -15.08 0.72
N VAL A 166 23.04 -14.54 1.02
CA VAL A 166 24.18 -14.57 0.09
C VAL A 166 24.61 -15.98 -0.30
N ASP A 167 24.47 -16.94 0.61
CA ASP A 167 24.88 -18.34 0.39
C ASP A 167 23.82 -19.18 -0.36
N GLN A 168 22.66 -18.59 -0.72
CA GLN A 168 21.62 -19.30 -1.44
C GLN A 168 21.91 -19.33 -2.94
N GLU A 169 21.93 -20.53 -3.51
CA GLU A 169 22.07 -20.68 -4.97
C GLU A 169 20.85 -20.08 -5.69
N ILE A 170 21.13 -19.18 -6.61
CA ILE A 170 20.10 -18.53 -7.43
C ILE A 170 20.07 -19.21 -8.79
N VAL A 171 19.03 -19.99 -9.04
CA VAL A 171 18.83 -20.66 -10.32
C VAL A 171 17.94 -19.80 -11.23
N PHE A 172 18.52 -19.33 -12.32
CA PHE A 172 17.81 -18.63 -13.37
C PHE A 172 17.28 -19.61 -14.41
N THR A 173 15.97 -19.63 -14.56
CA THR A 173 15.28 -20.31 -15.66
C THR A 173 14.58 -19.27 -16.53
N VAL A 174 14.28 -19.59 -17.78
CA VAL A 174 13.52 -18.69 -18.66
C VAL A 174 12.19 -18.28 -17.99
N ALA A 175 11.51 -19.23 -17.36
CA ALA A 175 10.25 -18.98 -16.68
C ALA A 175 10.41 -18.05 -15.47
N SER A 176 11.44 -18.23 -14.63
CA SER A 176 11.68 -17.37 -13.46
C SER A 176 12.07 -15.95 -13.88
N THR A 177 12.92 -15.84 -14.91
CA THR A 177 13.35 -14.55 -15.45
C THR A 177 12.20 -13.78 -16.08
N THR A 178 11.33 -14.42 -16.87
CA THR A 178 10.15 -13.78 -17.47
C THR A 178 9.18 -13.29 -16.38
N ARG A 179 8.93 -14.11 -15.36
CA ARG A 179 8.09 -13.70 -14.21
C ARG A 179 8.69 -12.50 -13.46
N LEU A 180 10.00 -12.50 -13.25
CA LEU A 180 10.71 -11.41 -12.59
C LEU A 180 10.61 -10.11 -13.41
N LEU A 181 10.81 -10.18 -14.72
CA LEU A 181 10.67 -9.02 -15.61
C LEU A 181 9.24 -8.48 -15.63
N TYR A 182 8.24 -9.37 -15.73
CA TYR A 182 6.84 -8.97 -15.65
C TYR A 182 6.52 -8.24 -14.33
N LEU A 183 6.92 -8.81 -13.19
CA LEU A 183 6.73 -8.19 -11.88
C LEU A 183 7.49 -6.87 -11.75
N THR A 184 8.69 -6.75 -12.33
CA THR A 184 9.48 -5.53 -12.31
C THR A 184 8.80 -4.41 -13.09
N ILE A 185 8.38 -4.69 -14.32
CA ILE A 185 7.83 -3.67 -15.22
C ILE A 185 6.41 -3.32 -14.81
N MET A 186 5.52 -4.32 -14.73
CA MET A 186 4.08 -4.08 -14.50
C MET A 186 3.74 -3.93 -13.02
N GLY A 187 4.22 -4.86 -12.17
CA GLY A 187 3.88 -4.91 -10.76
C GLY A 187 4.72 -3.96 -9.87
N THR A 188 5.77 -3.33 -10.41
CA THR A 188 6.60 -2.41 -9.64
C THR A 188 6.70 -1.05 -10.32
N SER A 189 7.38 -0.96 -11.47
CA SER A 189 7.65 0.33 -12.13
C SER A 189 6.37 1.05 -12.52
N PHE A 190 5.51 0.39 -13.28
CA PHE A 190 4.24 0.97 -13.71
C PHE A 190 3.29 1.20 -12.54
N ALA A 191 3.12 0.23 -11.66
CA ALA A 191 2.17 0.32 -10.55
C ALA A 191 2.52 1.43 -9.56
N LEU A 192 3.79 1.52 -9.08
CA LEU A 192 4.20 2.56 -8.15
C LEU A 192 4.26 3.95 -8.79
N LEU A 193 4.67 4.03 -10.07
CA LEU A 193 4.61 5.30 -10.78
C LEU A 193 3.16 5.78 -10.97
N ALA A 194 2.26 4.88 -11.35
CA ALA A 194 0.83 5.20 -11.49
C ALA A 194 0.20 5.60 -10.15
N MET A 195 0.57 4.93 -9.05
CA MET A 195 0.14 5.27 -7.70
C MET A 195 0.61 6.69 -7.31
N THR A 196 1.90 6.96 -7.41
CA THR A 196 2.47 8.26 -7.02
C THR A 196 1.92 9.39 -7.90
N TRP A 197 1.83 9.16 -9.21
CA TRP A 197 1.23 10.13 -10.14
C TRP A 197 -0.26 10.33 -9.87
N GLY A 198 -1.00 9.27 -9.60
CA GLY A 198 -2.42 9.33 -9.25
C GLY A 198 -2.66 10.12 -7.97
N MET A 199 -1.83 9.95 -6.95
CA MET A 199 -1.89 10.72 -5.70
C MET A 199 -1.59 12.21 -5.89
N GLU A 200 -0.78 12.58 -6.90
CA GLU A 200 -0.53 13.98 -7.26
C GLU A 200 -1.76 14.64 -7.90
N HIS A 201 -2.55 13.90 -8.70
CA HIS A 201 -3.63 14.44 -9.55
C HIS A 201 -5.04 14.15 -9.01
N THR A 202 -5.15 13.40 -7.92
CA THR A 202 -6.44 12.94 -7.37
C THR A 202 -6.51 13.28 -5.89
N SER A 203 -7.72 13.38 -5.34
CA SER A 203 -7.87 13.50 -3.89
C SER A 203 -7.35 12.23 -3.21
N THR A 204 -6.74 12.38 -2.04
CA THR A 204 -6.22 11.24 -1.26
C THR A 204 -7.29 10.17 -1.03
N SER A 205 -8.55 10.57 -0.78
CA SER A 205 -9.68 9.65 -0.62
C SER A 205 -10.01 8.88 -1.90
N SER A 206 -10.01 9.53 -3.07
CA SER A 206 -10.28 8.84 -4.33
C SER A 206 -9.15 7.87 -4.69
N ALA A 207 -7.89 8.26 -4.43
CA ALA A 207 -6.75 7.38 -4.62
C ALA A 207 -6.84 6.13 -3.72
N ALA A 208 -7.14 6.32 -2.43
CA ALA A 208 -7.27 5.21 -1.48
C ALA A 208 -8.43 4.26 -1.85
N LEU A 209 -9.57 4.78 -2.35
CA LEU A 209 -10.67 3.95 -2.87
C LEU A 209 -10.23 3.08 -4.05
N ILE A 210 -9.52 3.66 -5.01
CA ILE A 210 -9.04 2.90 -6.18
C ILE A 210 -8.03 1.84 -5.73
N MET A 211 -7.12 2.21 -4.82
CA MET A 211 -6.14 1.26 -4.28
C MET A 211 -6.78 0.13 -3.48
N SER A 212 -7.89 0.39 -2.76
CA SER A 212 -8.59 -0.66 -2.01
C SER A 212 -9.21 -1.75 -2.89
N LEU A 213 -9.39 -1.51 -4.20
CA LEU A 213 -9.77 -2.55 -5.16
C LEU A 213 -8.71 -3.66 -5.27
N GLU A 214 -7.46 -3.39 -4.89
CA GLU A 214 -6.41 -4.40 -4.80
C GLU A 214 -6.85 -5.60 -3.93
N ALA A 215 -7.52 -5.34 -2.80
CA ALA A 215 -8.03 -6.38 -1.93
C ALA A 215 -9.08 -7.26 -2.64
N VAL A 216 -9.99 -6.63 -3.37
CA VAL A 216 -11.05 -7.34 -4.11
C VAL A 216 -10.44 -8.23 -5.19
N PHE A 217 -9.55 -7.68 -6.01
CA PHE A 217 -8.86 -8.45 -7.05
C PHE A 217 -7.93 -9.50 -6.46
N GLY A 218 -7.25 -9.21 -5.35
CA GLY A 218 -6.39 -10.15 -4.64
C GLY A 218 -7.16 -11.41 -4.22
N VAL A 219 -8.33 -11.25 -3.62
CA VAL A 219 -9.21 -12.37 -3.22
C VAL A 219 -9.77 -13.09 -4.45
N LEU A 220 -10.27 -12.36 -5.46
CA LEU A 220 -10.79 -12.98 -6.67
C LEU A 220 -9.74 -13.85 -7.36
N PHE A 221 -8.53 -13.36 -7.55
CA PHE A 221 -7.45 -14.12 -8.16
C PHE A 221 -6.96 -15.26 -7.26
N SER A 222 -7.00 -15.09 -5.93
CA SER A 222 -6.68 -16.16 -5.00
C SER A 222 -7.65 -17.33 -5.14
N ILE A 223 -8.95 -17.08 -5.23
CA ILE A 223 -9.97 -18.11 -5.45
C ILE A 223 -9.78 -18.78 -6.82
N ILE A 224 -9.57 -17.99 -7.88
CA ILE A 224 -9.52 -18.52 -9.25
C ILE A 224 -8.21 -19.31 -9.50
N ILE A 225 -7.07 -18.75 -9.11
CA ILE A 225 -5.74 -19.28 -9.45
C ILE A 225 -5.29 -20.32 -8.42
N TYR A 226 -5.43 -20.00 -7.12
CA TYR A 226 -4.95 -20.86 -6.04
C TYR A 226 -6.04 -21.79 -5.50
N LYS A 227 -7.29 -21.67 -6.01
CA LYS A 227 -8.46 -22.46 -5.57
C LYS A 227 -8.67 -22.37 -4.04
N GLU A 228 -8.40 -21.20 -3.50
CA GLU A 228 -8.56 -20.92 -2.08
C GLU A 228 -10.03 -21.14 -1.67
N LYS A 229 -10.23 -21.96 -0.62
CA LYS A 229 -11.56 -22.20 -0.06
C LYS A 229 -11.84 -21.14 0.98
N LEU A 230 -12.82 -20.30 0.72
CA LEU A 230 -13.29 -19.33 1.71
C LEU A 230 -14.32 -19.99 2.63
N THR A 231 -14.07 -19.90 3.94
CA THR A 231 -15.14 -20.20 4.90
C THR A 231 -16.14 -19.05 4.95
N VAL A 232 -17.33 -19.31 5.44
CA VAL A 232 -18.37 -18.26 5.61
C VAL A 232 -17.85 -17.16 6.53
N GLN A 233 -17.08 -17.51 7.54
CA GLN A 233 -16.50 -16.56 8.49
C GLN A 233 -15.46 -15.63 7.84
N ILE A 234 -14.53 -16.18 7.04
CA ILE A 234 -13.54 -15.40 6.27
C ILE A 234 -14.26 -14.48 5.28
N GLY A 235 -15.28 -15.00 4.57
CA GLY A 235 -16.10 -14.22 3.65
C GLY A 235 -16.84 -13.06 4.35
N ALA A 236 -17.40 -13.30 5.54
CA ALA A 236 -18.02 -12.26 6.36
C ALA A 236 -16.98 -11.21 6.81
N GLY A 237 -15.80 -11.64 7.24
CA GLY A 237 -14.70 -10.74 7.61
C GLY A 237 -14.25 -9.86 6.45
N PHE A 238 -14.12 -10.40 5.26
CA PHE A 238 -13.83 -9.63 4.05
C PHE A 238 -14.93 -8.60 3.76
N GLY A 239 -16.21 -9.00 3.88
CA GLY A 239 -17.35 -8.09 3.73
C GLY A 239 -17.29 -6.92 4.72
N VAL A 240 -16.99 -7.18 6.00
CA VAL A 240 -16.88 -6.14 7.04
C VAL A 240 -15.70 -5.20 6.76
N ILE A 241 -14.52 -5.73 6.38
CA ILE A 241 -13.35 -4.89 6.01
C ILE A 241 -13.69 -4.05 4.78
N PHE A 242 -14.35 -4.63 3.77
CA PHE A 242 -14.73 -3.89 2.58
C PHE A 242 -15.72 -2.76 2.88
N ILE A 243 -16.70 -2.99 3.76
CA ILE A 243 -17.60 -1.93 4.27
C ILE A 243 -16.78 -0.86 5.01
N ALA A 244 -15.82 -1.25 5.85
CA ALA A 244 -14.94 -0.30 6.53
C ALA A 244 -14.19 0.60 5.54
N LEU A 245 -13.64 0.05 4.45
CA LEU A 245 -12.97 0.80 3.40
C LEU A 245 -13.92 1.79 2.71
N ILE A 246 -15.14 1.36 2.36
CA ILE A 246 -16.16 2.23 1.76
C ILE A 246 -16.52 3.38 2.71
N VAL A 247 -16.72 3.09 3.99
CA VAL A 247 -17.07 4.10 5.01
C VAL A 247 -15.93 5.09 5.19
N SER A 248 -14.69 4.62 5.31
CA SER A 248 -13.51 5.48 5.48
C SER A 248 -13.31 6.43 4.31
N GLU A 249 -13.47 5.95 3.09
CA GLU A 249 -13.07 6.68 1.90
C GLU A 249 -14.25 7.37 1.23
N TYR A 250 -15.28 6.63 0.81
CA TYR A 250 -16.38 7.18 0.03
C TYR A 250 -17.37 7.99 0.88
N VAL A 251 -17.85 7.41 1.99
CA VAL A 251 -18.85 8.08 2.84
C VAL A 251 -18.24 9.31 3.50
N ASN A 252 -17.02 9.19 3.99
CA ASN A 252 -16.28 10.29 4.59
C ASN A 252 -16.02 11.43 3.59
N ALA A 253 -15.55 11.14 2.38
CA ALA A 253 -15.32 12.15 1.35
C ALA A 253 -16.60 12.90 0.98
N LYS A 254 -17.70 12.20 0.80
CA LYS A 254 -19.02 12.78 0.49
C LYS A 254 -19.53 13.66 1.64
N TYR A 255 -19.33 13.24 2.88
CA TYR A 255 -19.68 14.02 4.06
C TYR A 255 -18.87 15.31 4.16
N LEU A 256 -17.56 15.27 3.93
CA LEU A 256 -16.69 16.44 3.97
C LEU A 256 -17.06 17.45 2.86
N ASP A 257 -17.36 16.97 1.64
CA ASP A 257 -17.83 17.83 0.55
C ASP A 257 -19.17 18.50 0.90
N TRP A 258 -20.13 17.75 1.41
CA TRP A 258 -21.41 18.30 1.86
C TRP A 258 -21.23 19.35 2.98
N LYS A 259 -20.37 19.08 3.96
CA LYS A 259 -20.09 20.01 5.06
C LYS A 259 -19.46 21.31 4.55
N SER A 260 -18.51 21.23 3.64
CA SER A 260 -17.85 22.38 3.04
C SER A 260 -18.83 23.26 2.26
N ARG A 261 -19.72 22.66 1.47
CA ARG A 261 -20.77 23.39 0.74
C ARG A 261 -21.71 24.14 1.70
N ARG A 262 -22.14 23.49 2.78
CA ARG A 262 -22.97 24.13 3.80
C ARG A 262 -22.30 25.32 4.50
N GLU A 263 -21.01 25.25 4.75
CA GLU A 263 -20.26 26.34 5.37
C GLU A 263 -20.16 27.55 4.41
N VAL A 264 -19.94 27.33 3.12
CA VAL A 264 -19.94 28.35 2.09
C VAL A 264 -21.30 29.01 1.98
N ASP A 265 -22.40 28.25 1.97
CA ASP A 265 -23.77 28.79 1.90
C ASP A 265 -24.12 29.62 3.13
N LYS A 266 -23.71 29.19 4.32
CA LYS A 266 -23.88 30.00 5.56
C LYS A 266 -23.08 31.29 5.55
N GLN A 267 -21.88 31.30 4.95
CA GLN A 267 -21.11 32.53 4.79
C GLN A 267 -21.77 33.50 3.83
N LYS A 268 -22.27 32.99 2.69
CA LYS A 268 -23.01 33.81 1.71
C LYS A 268 -24.28 34.43 2.32
N SER A 269 -25.02 33.65 3.11
CA SER A 269 -26.26 34.18 3.77
C SER A 269 -26.00 35.17 4.91
N LYS A 270 -24.78 35.30 5.41
CA LYS A 270 -24.39 36.32 6.40
C LYS A 270 -23.90 37.61 5.75
N LEU A 271 -23.57 37.57 4.45
CA LEU A 271 -23.06 38.71 3.67
C LEU A 271 -24.15 39.36 2.81
N SER A 272 -25.32 38.72 2.68
CA SER A 272 -26.56 39.25 2.10
C SER A 272 -27.47 39.84 3.20
#